data_3ac25f63143c6b7b405063ab0edfe45c
#
_entry.id   3ac25f63143c6b7b405063ab0edfe45c
#
_cell.length_a   1.000
_cell.length_b   1.000
_cell.length_c   1.000
_cell.angle_alpha   90.00
_cell.angle_beta   90.00
_cell.angle_gamma   90.00
#
_symmetry.space_group_name_H-M   'P 1'
#
loop_
_entity.id
_entity.type
_entity.pdbx_description
1 polymer ?
#
loop_
_entity_poly.entity_id
_entity_poly.type
_entity_poly.pdbx_seq_one_letter_code
_entity_poly.pdbx_strand_id
1 'polypeptide(L)'
;GEDRFLREINDAVQIPTIRKDFIIDEYMIYEAKLLGASCVLLIAALLDTETIRQYKAICDQLGLSALVEAHDEAEAASALAAGARMVGVNNRNLKDFTVDIHNSTRLRELVPRNVLFVAESGIKTAEDIAELVSAGVNGVLIGETSMRSPDKARMLDELRSRV
;
A
#
# COMPACT_ATOMS: atom_id res chain seq x y z
N GLY A 1 -12.24 5.75 8.66
CA GLY A 1 -11.61 7.05 8.38
C GLY A 1 -12.66 8.10 8.07
N GLU A 2 -12.24 9.34 8.03
CA GLU A 2 -13.08 10.48 7.64
C GLU A 2 -12.24 11.37 6.72
N ASP A 3 -12.87 11.99 5.72
CA ASP A 3 -12.19 12.84 4.74
C ASP A 3 -11.46 14.03 5.39
N ARG A 4 -11.99 14.55 6.50
CA ARG A 4 -11.35 15.63 7.25
C ARG A 4 -9.94 15.25 7.75
N PHE A 5 -9.69 13.98 8.11
CA PHE A 5 -8.39 13.55 8.60
C PHE A 5 -7.31 13.70 7.53
N LEU A 6 -7.65 13.40 6.27
CA LEU A 6 -6.70 13.55 5.18
C LEU A 6 -6.31 15.01 4.96
N ARG A 7 -7.28 15.95 5.03
CA ARG A 7 -7.02 17.38 4.96
C ARG A 7 -6.18 17.86 6.14
N GLU A 8 -6.60 17.55 7.37
CA GLU A 8 -5.89 17.95 8.59
C GLU A 8 -4.43 17.46 8.59
N ILE A 9 -4.18 16.23 8.11
CA ILE A 9 -2.82 15.71 8.00
C ILE A 9 -2.02 16.46 6.94
N ASN A 10 -2.59 16.69 5.75
CA ASN A 10 -1.90 17.41 4.68
C ASN A 10 -1.56 18.87 5.08
N ASP A 11 -2.42 19.50 5.87
CA ASP A 11 -2.16 20.86 6.41
C ASP A 11 -1.04 20.86 7.46
N ALA A 12 -0.88 19.74 8.18
CA ALA A 12 0.07 19.63 9.29
C ALA A 12 1.47 19.12 8.88
N VAL A 13 1.60 18.40 7.76
CA VAL A 13 2.85 17.75 7.35
C VAL A 13 3.20 18.00 5.89
N GLN A 14 4.50 17.90 5.55
CA GLN A 14 4.98 18.07 4.17
C GLN A 14 5.30 16.72 3.48
N ILE A 15 4.92 15.60 4.09
CA ILE A 15 5.13 14.26 3.51
C ILE A 15 3.92 13.85 2.67
N PRO A 16 4.12 13.07 1.59
CA PRO A 16 3.03 12.55 0.79
C PRO A 16 2.08 11.67 1.61
N THR A 17 0.78 11.77 1.32
CA THR A 17 -0.26 11.02 2.01
C THR A 17 -0.99 10.09 1.07
N ILE A 18 -1.47 8.95 1.60
CA ILE A 18 -2.30 8.00 0.86
C ILE A 18 -3.75 8.04 1.38
N ARG A 19 -4.72 8.10 0.45
CA ARG A 19 -6.09 7.73 0.77
C ARG A 19 -6.18 6.20 0.78
N LYS A 20 -6.12 5.61 1.97
CA LYS A 20 -6.26 4.16 2.16
C LYS A 20 -7.72 3.83 2.41
N ASP A 21 -8.45 3.58 1.33
CA ASP A 21 -9.90 3.36 1.30
C ASP A 21 -10.27 2.35 0.21
N PHE A 22 -11.49 1.81 0.24
CA PHE A 22 -12.03 0.93 -0.80
C PHE A 22 -12.52 1.77 -1.99
N ILE A 23 -11.65 2.05 -2.94
CA ILE A 23 -12.00 2.83 -4.14
C ILE A 23 -12.73 1.91 -5.13
N ILE A 24 -14.03 2.16 -5.30
CA ILE A 24 -14.93 1.40 -6.18
C ILE A 24 -15.58 2.25 -7.27
N ASP A 25 -15.33 3.56 -7.27
CA ASP A 25 -15.84 4.51 -8.22
C ASP A 25 -14.76 5.55 -8.54
N GLU A 26 -14.68 5.98 -9.81
CA GLU A 26 -13.70 6.98 -10.25
C GLU A 26 -13.85 8.32 -9.53
N TYR A 27 -15.06 8.69 -9.12
CA TYR A 27 -15.32 9.90 -8.32
C TYR A 27 -14.45 9.96 -7.08
N MET A 28 -14.21 8.79 -6.42
CA MET A 28 -13.40 8.73 -5.20
C MET A 28 -11.92 9.10 -5.46
N ILE A 29 -11.44 8.93 -6.70
CA ILE A 29 -10.07 9.33 -7.10
C ILE A 29 -10.00 10.85 -7.24
N TYR A 30 -10.99 11.47 -7.87
CA TYR A 30 -11.08 12.94 -7.95
C TYR A 30 -11.23 13.57 -6.56
N GLU A 31 -12.06 12.97 -5.73
CA GLU A 31 -12.23 13.40 -4.33
C GLU A 31 -10.92 13.26 -3.53
N ALA A 32 -10.18 12.16 -3.67
CA ALA A 32 -8.87 11.98 -3.05
C ALA A 32 -7.90 13.12 -3.42
N LYS A 33 -7.89 13.52 -4.71
CA LYS A 33 -7.10 14.64 -5.18
C LYS A 33 -7.50 15.95 -4.52
N LEU A 34 -8.80 16.24 -4.43
CA LEU A 34 -9.34 17.45 -3.79
C LEU A 34 -9.05 17.50 -2.28
N LEU A 35 -8.95 16.33 -1.63
CA LEU A 35 -8.58 16.19 -0.23
C LEU A 35 -7.07 16.32 0.01
N GLY A 36 -6.27 16.43 -1.05
CA GLY A 36 -4.82 16.62 -0.96
C GLY A 36 -4.01 15.32 -0.94
N ALA A 37 -4.62 14.15 -1.22
CA ALA A 37 -3.87 12.91 -1.32
C ALA A 37 -2.79 12.99 -2.40
N SER A 38 -1.67 12.31 -2.17
CA SER A 38 -0.59 12.09 -3.15
C SER A 38 -0.67 10.70 -3.77
N CYS A 39 -1.37 9.78 -3.11
CA CYS A 39 -1.52 8.39 -3.52
C CYS A 39 -2.93 7.88 -3.16
N VAL A 40 -3.43 6.93 -3.94
CA VAL A 40 -4.65 6.18 -3.65
C VAL A 40 -4.38 4.69 -3.63
N LEU A 41 -5.24 3.92 -2.95
CA LEU A 41 -5.22 2.46 -2.92
C LEU A 41 -6.21 1.92 -3.94
N LEU A 42 -5.76 1.02 -4.82
CA LEU A 42 -6.61 0.25 -5.72
C LEU A 42 -6.47 -1.24 -5.35
N ILE A 43 -7.56 -1.93 -5.08
CA ILE A 43 -7.53 -3.30 -4.55
C ILE A 43 -7.93 -4.30 -5.64
N ALA A 44 -7.00 -5.17 -6.04
CA ALA A 44 -7.21 -6.14 -7.11
C ALA A 44 -8.28 -7.21 -6.77
N ALA A 45 -8.53 -7.46 -5.49
CA ALA A 45 -9.65 -8.31 -5.06
C ALA A 45 -11.04 -7.69 -5.32
N LEU A 46 -11.13 -6.36 -5.52
CA LEU A 46 -12.39 -5.62 -5.74
C LEU A 46 -12.56 -5.14 -7.17
N LEU A 47 -11.45 -4.95 -7.89
CA LEU A 47 -11.42 -4.33 -9.21
C LEU A 47 -10.84 -5.31 -10.22
N ASP A 48 -11.46 -5.45 -11.36
CA ASP A 48 -10.86 -6.20 -12.47
C ASP A 48 -9.68 -5.45 -13.11
N THR A 49 -8.89 -6.15 -13.92
CA THR A 49 -7.69 -5.61 -14.56
C THR A 49 -7.95 -4.35 -15.37
N GLU A 50 -9.09 -4.30 -16.08
CA GLU A 50 -9.43 -3.15 -16.93
C GLU A 50 -9.81 -1.93 -16.11
N THR A 51 -10.59 -2.12 -15.05
CA THR A 51 -10.95 -1.06 -14.10
C THR A 51 -9.70 -0.51 -13.39
N ILE A 52 -8.77 -1.38 -12.95
CA ILE A 52 -7.49 -0.93 -12.37
C ILE A 52 -6.72 -0.07 -13.38
N ARG A 53 -6.67 -0.48 -14.66
CA ARG A 53 -5.99 0.28 -15.72
C ARG A 53 -6.61 1.66 -15.92
N GLN A 54 -7.95 1.74 -15.96
CA GLN A 54 -8.68 2.99 -16.11
C GLN A 54 -8.47 3.92 -14.91
N TYR A 55 -8.59 3.41 -13.69
CA TYR A 55 -8.40 4.20 -12.48
C TYR A 55 -6.96 4.69 -12.33
N LYS A 56 -5.99 3.83 -12.69
CA LYS A 56 -4.60 4.23 -12.75
C LYS A 56 -4.36 5.37 -13.77
N ALA A 57 -5.00 5.31 -14.93
CA ALA A 57 -4.90 6.38 -15.94
C ALA A 57 -5.46 7.70 -15.42
N ILE A 58 -6.56 7.68 -14.67
CA ILE A 58 -7.11 8.86 -13.99
C ILE A 58 -6.10 9.39 -12.95
N CYS A 59 -5.51 8.50 -12.14
CA CYS A 59 -4.47 8.89 -11.19
C CYS A 59 -3.30 9.60 -11.89
N ASP A 60 -2.82 9.04 -13.01
CA ASP A 60 -1.73 9.62 -13.79
C ASP A 60 -2.07 11.04 -14.30
N GLN A 61 -3.29 11.25 -14.81
CA GLN A 61 -3.75 12.57 -15.26
C GLN A 61 -3.83 13.59 -14.13
N LEU A 62 -4.17 13.16 -12.93
CA LEU A 62 -4.28 13.99 -11.74
C LEU A 62 -2.94 14.18 -11.00
N GLY A 63 -1.87 13.51 -11.43
CA GLY A 63 -0.58 13.52 -10.73
C GLY A 63 -0.65 12.81 -9.38
N LEU A 64 -1.49 11.76 -9.27
CA LEU A 64 -1.57 10.86 -8.13
C LEU A 64 -0.75 9.59 -8.40
N SER A 65 -0.15 9.04 -7.37
CA SER A 65 0.33 7.64 -7.40
C SER A 65 -0.82 6.68 -7.13
N ALA A 66 -0.72 5.46 -7.66
CA ALA A 66 -1.63 4.36 -7.34
C ALA A 66 -0.83 3.20 -6.73
N LEU A 67 -1.18 2.80 -5.51
CA LEU A 67 -0.73 1.56 -4.88
C LEU A 67 -1.78 0.50 -5.21
N VAL A 68 -1.40 -0.52 -5.99
CA VAL A 68 -2.31 -1.61 -6.36
C VAL A 68 -2.08 -2.77 -5.38
N GLU A 69 -3.05 -2.99 -4.49
CA GLU A 69 -3.00 -4.04 -3.47
C GLU A 69 -3.39 -5.39 -4.05
N ALA A 70 -2.60 -6.43 -3.77
CA ALA A 70 -2.82 -7.82 -4.13
C ALA A 70 -2.60 -8.75 -2.93
N HIS A 71 -3.33 -9.88 -2.90
CA HIS A 71 -3.25 -10.88 -1.83
C HIS A 71 -2.66 -12.21 -2.32
N ASP A 72 -2.72 -12.47 -3.61
CA ASP A 72 -2.24 -13.71 -4.23
C ASP A 72 -1.59 -13.47 -5.60
N GLU A 73 -1.17 -14.56 -6.23
CA GLU A 73 -0.47 -14.55 -7.53
C GLU A 73 -1.35 -14.02 -8.67
N ALA A 74 -2.64 -14.38 -8.67
CA ALA A 74 -3.58 -13.97 -9.71
C ALA A 74 -3.85 -12.47 -9.64
N GLU A 75 -4.02 -11.93 -8.44
CA GLU A 75 -4.20 -10.50 -8.19
C GLU A 75 -2.93 -9.70 -8.51
N ALA A 76 -1.75 -10.23 -8.17
CA ALA A 76 -0.47 -9.62 -8.53
C ALA A 76 -0.29 -9.59 -10.06
N ALA A 77 -0.63 -10.67 -10.76
CA ALA A 77 -0.61 -10.72 -12.22
C ALA A 77 -1.59 -9.71 -12.85
N SER A 78 -2.81 -9.57 -12.29
CA SER A 78 -3.80 -8.58 -12.71
C SER A 78 -3.26 -7.15 -12.55
N ALA A 79 -2.66 -6.83 -11.39
CA ALA A 79 -2.04 -5.53 -11.14
C ALA A 79 -0.94 -5.21 -12.18
N LEU A 80 -0.07 -6.17 -12.48
CA LEU A 80 1.00 -6.02 -13.47
C LEU A 80 0.42 -5.85 -14.89
N ALA A 81 -0.60 -6.62 -15.26
CA ALA A 81 -1.27 -6.52 -16.56
C ALA A 81 -2.00 -5.18 -16.73
N ALA A 82 -2.47 -4.57 -15.64
CA ALA A 82 -3.03 -3.22 -15.61
C ALA A 82 -1.95 -2.13 -15.71
N GLY A 83 -0.65 -2.48 -15.66
CA GLY A 83 0.46 -1.55 -15.75
C GLY A 83 0.79 -0.87 -14.41
N ALA A 84 0.56 -1.53 -13.28
CA ALA A 84 0.94 -1.01 -11.97
C ALA A 84 2.44 -0.71 -11.90
N ARG A 85 2.79 0.47 -11.39
CA ARG A 85 4.17 0.86 -11.09
C ARG A 85 4.55 0.64 -9.63
N MET A 86 3.54 0.41 -8.79
CA MET A 86 3.68 0.12 -7.38
C MET A 86 2.64 -0.93 -7.00
N VAL A 87 3.09 -2.07 -6.51
CA VAL A 87 2.26 -3.19 -6.05
C VAL A 87 2.42 -3.33 -4.55
N GLY A 88 1.30 -3.35 -3.85
CA GLY A 88 1.23 -3.67 -2.43
C GLY A 88 0.82 -5.13 -2.24
N VAL A 89 1.54 -5.88 -1.41
CA VAL A 89 1.10 -7.22 -1.03
C VAL A 89 0.62 -7.22 0.40
N ASN A 90 -0.67 -7.52 0.57
CA ASN A 90 -1.28 -7.59 1.87
C ASN A 90 -1.09 -8.98 2.47
N ASN A 91 -0.29 -9.06 3.53
CA ASN A 91 -0.02 -10.29 4.28
C ASN A 91 -1.23 -10.77 5.10
N ARG A 92 -2.28 -9.95 5.19
CA ARG A 92 -3.52 -10.32 5.85
C ARG A 92 -4.50 -10.91 4.85
N ASN A 93 -4.91 -12.15 5.07
CA ASN A 93 -6.00 -12.77 4.33
C ASN A 93 -7.32 -12.09 4.75
N LEU A 94 -8.06 -11.52 3.80
CA LEU A 94 -9.31 -10.81 4.08
C LEU A 94 -10.48 -11.73 4.41
N LYS A 95 -10.36 -13.06 4.20
CA LYS A 95 -11.43 -14.04 4.45
C LYS A 95 -11.46 -14.51 5.91
N ASP A 96 -10.27 -14.74 6.48
CA ASP A 96 -10.12 -15.32 7.83
C ASP A 96 -9.25 -14.46 8.76
N PHE A 97 -8.72 -13.34 8.26
CA PHE A 97 -7.85 -12.38 8.96
C PHE A 97 -6.53 -12.98 9.46
N THR A 98 -6.14 -14.15 9.00
CA THR A 98 -4.80 -14.68 9.24
C THR A 98 -3.74 -13.77 8.60
N VAL A 99 -2.56 -13.73 9.22
CA VAL A 99 -1.45 -12.89 8.77
C VAL A 99 -0.21 -13.74 8.60
N ASP A 100 0.36 -13.73 7.40
CA ASP A 100 1.61 -14.41 7.05
C ASP A 100 2.54 -13.47 6.28
N ILE A 101 3.61 -13.01 6.92
CA ILE A 101 4.59 -12.09 6.33
C ILE A 101 5.33 -12.71 5.14
N HIS A 102 5.46 -14.06 5.11
CA HIS A 102 6.10 -14.76 4.00
C HIS A 102 5.32 -14.66 2.68
N ASN A 103 4.04 -14.25 2.72
CA ASN A 103 3.29 -13.95 1.51
C ASN A 103 3.97 -12.85 0.68
N SER A 104 4.47 -11.78 1.33
CA SER A 104 5.21 -10.72 0.65
C SER A 104 6.52 -11.23 0.05
N THR A 105 7.30 -12.04 0.76
CA THR A 105 8.57 -12.56 0.23
C THR A 105 8.34 -13.50 -0.96
N ARG A 106 7.32 -14.34 -0.90
CA ARG A 106 6.91 -15.26 -1.98
C ARG A 106 6.45 -14.50 -3.23
N LEU A 107 5.54 -13.53 -3.07
CA LEU A 107 5.01 -12.77 -4.21
C LEU A 107 6.01 -11.76 -4.78
N ARG A 108 7.01 -11.34 -3.99
CA ARG A 108 8.07 -10.46 -4.50
C ARG A 108 8.83 -11.06 -5.69
N GLU A 109 8.97 -12.36 -5.74
CA GLU A 109 9.66 -13.07 -6.84
C GLU A 109 8.89 -12.95 -8.17
N LEU A 110 7.58 -12.76 -8.12
CA LEU A 110 6.71 -12.66 -9.29
C LEU A 110 6.61 -11.22 -9.85
N VAL A 111 7.00 -10.22 -9.05
CA VAL A 111 6.92 -8.81 -9.44
C VAL A 111 8.25 -8.33 -9.99
N PRO A 112 8.31 -7.75 -11.22
CA PRO A 112 9.54 -7.24 -11.80
C PRO A 112 10.25 -6.21 -10.92
N ARG A 113 11.59 -6.18 -10.96
CA ARG A 113 12.40 -5.29 -10.09
C ARG A 113 12.24 -3.80 -10.37
N ASN A 114 11.75 -3.44 -11.54
CA ASN A 114 11.41 -2.05 -11.91
C ASN A 114 10.03 -1.60 -11.42
N VAL A 115 9.25 -2.49 -10.80
CA VAL A 115 7.98 -2.18 -10.13
C VAL A 115 8.25 -2.08 -8.63
N LEU A 116 7.83 -0.97 -8.02
CA LEU A 116 7.95 -0.78 -6.57
C LEU A 116 7.06 -1.80 -5.85
N PHE A 117 7.61 -2.41 -4.81
CA PHE A 117 6.91 -3.42 -4.03
C PHE A 117 6.78 -2.99 -2.57
N VAL A 118 5.56 -2.99 -2.07
CA VAL A 118 5.23 -2.61 -0.70
C VAL A 118 4.65 -3.82 0.03
N ALA A 119 5.19 -4.17 1.18
CA ALA A 119 4.62 -5.18 2.07
C ALA A 119 3.64 -4.53 3.05
N GLU A 120 2.44 -5.10 3.16
CA GLU A 120 1.38 -4.56 4.00
C GLU A 120 0.93 -5.58 5.05
N SER A 121 0.61 -5.11 6.23
CA SER A 121 0.15 -5.89 7.38
C SER A 121 1.19 -6.85 7.97
N GLY A 122 1.04 -7.17 9.25
CA GLY A 122 1.81 -8.20 9.95
C GLY A 122 3.21 -7.82 10.41
N ILE A 123 3.71 -6.67 10.03
CA ILE A 123 5.06 -6.20 10.34
C ILE A 123 5.09 -5.64 11.77
N LYS A 124 5.93 -6.20 12.64
CA LYS A 124 5.96 -5.89 14.06
C LYS A 124 7.36 -5.60 14.60
N THR A 125 8.39 -6.16 13.99
CA THR A 125 9.76 -6.12 14.50
C THR A 125 10.77 -5.63 13.47
N ALA A 126 11.95 -5.26 13.91
CA ALA A 126 13.07 -4.91 13.03
C ALA A 126 13.55 -6.13 12.21
N GLU A 127 13.39 -7.34 12.75
CA GLU A 127 13.68 -8.60 12.07
C GLU A 127 12.76 -8.80 10.87
N ASP A 128 11.45 -8.53 11.02
CA ASP A 128 10.48 -8.58 9.91
C ASP A 128 10.92 -7.63 8.79
N ILE A 129 11.33 -6.42 9.14
CA ILE A 129 11.83 -5.43 8.18
C ILE A 129 13.10 -5.94 7.47
N ALA A 130 14.07 -6.49 8.24
CA ALA A 130 15.31 -7.00 7.65
C ALA A 130 15.07 -8.16 6.66
N GLU A 131 14.13 -9.05 6.96
CA GLU A 131 13.70 -10.11 6.06
C GLU A 131 13.11 -9.54 4.75
N LEU A 132 12.19 -8.59 4.86
CA LEU A 132 11.57 -7.94 3.71
C LEU A 132 12.57 -7.17 2.84
N VAL A 133 13.52 -6.46 3.46
CA VAL A 133 14.62 -5.77 2.76
C VAL A 133 15.48 -6.78 2.00
N SER A 134 15.84 -7.90 2.64
CA SER A 134 16.64 -8.97 2.02
C SER A 134 15.93 -9.60 0.82
N ALA A 135 14.61 -9.69 0.84
CA ALA A 135 13.79 -10.14 -0.28
C ALA A 135 13.68 -9.08 -1.41
N GLY A 136 14.09 -7.83 -1.15
CA GLY A 136 14.04 -6.72 -2.11
C GLY A 136 12.67 -6.02 -2.15
N VAL A 137 12.00 -5.95 -1.01
CA VAL A 137 10.83 -5.10 -0.78
C VAL A 137 11.29 -3.65 -0.69
N ASN A 138 10.57 -2.72 -1.32
CA ASN A 138 10.95 -1.31 -1.40
C ASN A 138 10.35 -0.45 -0.28
N GLY A 139 9.25 -0.90 0.31
CA GLY A 139 8.57 -0.17 1.37
C GLY A 139 7.62 -1.06 2.16
N VAL A 140 7.18 -0.54 3.30
CA VAL A 140 6.22 -1.23 4.17
C VAL A 140 5.08 -0.29 4.54
N LEU A 141 3.86 -0.83 4.66
CA LEU A 141 2.70 -0.11 5.14
C LEU A 141 2.28 -0.72 6.48
N ILE A 142 2.41 0.08 7.55
CA ILE A 142 2.22 -0.35 8.93
C ILE A 142 1.15 0.52 9.59
N GLY A 143 0.01 -0.05 9.92
CA GLY A 143 -1.07 0.63 10.63
C GLY A 143 -1.20 0.17 12.08
N GLU A 144 -1.54 -1.09 12.30
CA GLU A 144 -1.89 -1.62 13.61
C GLU A 144 -0.76 -1.49 14.64
N THR A 145 0.46 -1.86 14.27
CA THR A 145 1.64 -1.76 15.15
C THR A 145 1.86 -0.32 15.61
N SER A 146 1.76 0.64 14.67
CA SER A 146 1.91 2.07 14.97
C SER A 146 0.81 2.59 15.89
N MET A 147 -0.45 2.20 15.63
CA MET A 147 -1.59 2.67 16.42
C MET A 147 -1.59 2.11 17.86
N ARG A 148 -1.09 0.88 18.05
CA ARG A 148 -1.01 0.24 19.37
C ARG A 148 0.20 0.69 20.20
N SER A 149 1.23 1.25 19.57
CA SER A 149 2.42 1.71 20.29
C SER A 149 2.12 2.93 21.16
N PRO A 150 2.50 2.93 22.44
CA PRO A 150 2.41 4.11 23.30
C PRO A 150 3.42 5.20 22.90
N ASP A 151 4.57 4.83 22.32
CA ASP A 151 5.59 5.72 21.79
C ASP A 151 5.87 5.38 20.32
N LYS A 152 5.24 6.18 19.43
CA LYS A 152 5.33 5.96 17.97
C LYS A 152 6.70 6.29 17.41
N ALA A 153 7.37 7.30 17.94
CA ALA A 153 8.69 7.71 17.47
C ALA A 153 9.72 6.60 17.78
N ARG A 154 9.78 6.16 19.01
CA ARG A 154 10.65 5.05 19.43
C ARG A 154 10.37 3.78 18.62
N MET A 155 9.11 3.42 18.43
CA MET A 155 8.74 2.24 17.63
C MET A 155 9.24 2.36 16.18
N LEU A 156 9.14 3.53 15.55
CA LEU A 156 9.66 3.74 14.21
C LEU A 156 11.18 3.64 14.14
N ASP A 157 11.89 4.16 15.16
CA ASP A 157 13.34 4.04 15.26
C ASP A 157 13.77 2.57 15.45
N GLU A 158 13.07 1.82 16.30
CA GLU A 158 13.29 0.38 16.48
C GLU A 158 13.08 -0.40 15.18
N LEU A 159 11.98 -0.17 14.45
CA LEU A 159 11.71 -0.81 13.16
C LEU A 159 12.78 -0.49 12.11
N ARG A 160 13.33 0.72 12.11
CA ARG A 160 14.38 1.16 11.17
C ARG A 160 15.79 0.71 11.54
N SER A 161 16.00 0.14 12.72
CA SER A 161 17.35 -0.14 13.25
C SER A 161 18.15 -1.16 12.45
N ARG A 162 17.52 -1.88 11.51
CA ARG A 162 18.15 -2.90 10.65
C ARG A 162 17.98 -2.63 9.13
N VAL A 163 17.70 -1.39 8.75
CA VAL A 163 17.60 -0.96 7.35
C VAL A 163 18.88 -0.29 6.90
#